data_4501af5890b8386b4457d1141710b664
#
_entry.id   4501af5890b8386b4457d1141710b664
#
_cell.length_a   1.000
_cell.length_b   1.000
_cell.length_c   1.000
_cell.angle_alpha   90.00
_cell.angle_beta   90.00
_cell.angle_gamma   90.00
#
_symmetry.space_group_name_H-M   'P 1'
#
loop_
_entity.id
_entity.type
_entity.pdbx_description
1 polymer ?
#
loop_
_entity_poly.entity_id
_entity_poly.type
_entity_poly.pdbx_seq_one_letter_code
_entity_poly.pdbx_strand_id
1 'polypeptide(L)'
;MRSNASILEHRTPFYAQSLTALAQCRAMNYKHIYHAGNFADVAKHVALLYCLDALKKKDAGFFVLDSHAGRGFYDLQAAEASKSGEAERGIQRLIQTRLGEEPLIPYFAAIRARRGKRLARYPGSPALIAGSLRPQDRAVFVELMPAEARAGAREIESAGRIRMEIEDGYAALKAFLPPEERRGLVLIDPPYESLDELKTMLQAFADAYRRWPSGIFLMWYPIRSASQRTMVHARFEALRIPKMLFADLAIHPDDAGVGLAGSGLMIVNPPYGADEYLHAAYAAIHAGIAAAASGYVEVARLTPERMAQ
;
A
#
# COMPACT_ATOMS: atom_id res chain seq x y z
N MET A 1 -16.86 -8.04 37.92
CA MET A 1 -15.72 -7.13 37.84
C MET A 1 -14.46 -7.91 38.15
N ARG A 2 -13.76 -8.39 37.15
CA ARG A 2 -12.38 -8.90 37.24
C ARG A 2 -11.60 -8.29 36.09
N SER A 3 -10.56 -7.55 36.44
CA SER A 3 -9.68 -6.76 35.59
C SER A 3 -8.88 -7.63 34.61
N ASN A 4 -8.98 -7.36 33.32
CA ASN A 4 -8.08 -7.87 32.30
C ASN A 4 -6.79 -7.03 32.27
N ALA A 5 -5.90 -7.32 33.22
CA ALA A 5 -4.57 -6.74 33.29
C ALA A 5 -3.53 -7.87 33.43
N SER A 6 -3.38 -8.70 32.39
CA SER A 6 -2.26 -9.65 32.37
C SER A 6 -2.07 -10.31 30.99
N ILE A 7 -1.70 -9.57 29.96
CA ILE A 7 -1.02 -10.09 28.74
C ILE A 7 0.06 -9.07 28.29
N LEU A 8 0.89 -8.62 29.20
CA LEU A 8 2.00 -7.72 28.87
C LEU A 8 3.36 -8.16 29.46
N GLU A 9 3.48 -9.42 29.81
CA GLU A 9 4.77 -9.92 30.30
C GLU A 9 5.18 -11.20 29.55
N HIS A 10 6.38 -11.14 28.99
CA HIS A 10 7.27 -12.15 28.42
C HIS A 10 7.41 -12.15 26.90
N ARG A 11 8.14 -11.15 26.41
CA ARG A 11 9.22 -11.33 25.43
C ARG A 11 10.08 -10.07 25.46
N THR A 12 11.32 -10.22 25.88
CA THR A 12 12.38 -9.19 25.80
C THR A 12 12.31 -8.48 24.45
N PRO A 13 12.23 -7.14 24.43
CA PRO A 13 12.31 -6.42 23.15
C PRO A 13 13.72 -6.62 22.60
N PHE A 14 13.80 -7.08 21.36
CA PHE A 14 15.02 -7.03 20.57
C PHE A 14 15.29 -5.55 20.22
N TYR A 15 15.72 -4.78 21.21
CA TYR A 15 16.23 -3.42 21.05
C TYR A 15 17.72 -3.49 20.68
N ALA A 16 18.01 -3.92 19.47
CA ALA A 16 19.19 -3.45 18.78
C ALA A 16 18.70 -2.66 17.57
N GLN A 17 18.16 -1.45 17.82
CA GLN A 17 18.02 -0.46 16.75
C GLN A 17 19.42 -0.28 16.16
N SER A 18 19.64 -0.72 14.94
CA SER A 18 20.91 -0.51 14.28
C SER A 18 21.13 1.01 14.23
N LEU A 19 22.35 1.48 14.50
CA LEU A 19 22.72 2.89 14.38
C LEU A 19 22.33 3.48 13.01
N THR A 20 22.23 2.62 12.01
CA THR A 20 21.75 2.91 10.65
C THR A 20 20.26 3.28 10.60
N ALA A 21 19.37 2.57 11.30
CA ALA A 21 17.94 2.88 11.36
C ALA A 21 17.67 4.22 12.06
N LEU A 22 18.44 4.51 13.14
CA LEU A 22 18.37 5.82 13.83
C LEU A 22 18.90 6.98 12.96
N ALA A 23 19.91 6.74 12.14
CA ALA A 23 20.42 7.74 11.19
C ALA A 23 19.43 8.01 10.05
N GLN A 24 18.79 6.97 9.52
CA GLN A 24 17.73 7.08 8.50
C GLN A 24 16.52 7.83 9.05
N CYS A 25 16.08 7.53 10.28
CA CYS A 25 14.98 8.24 10.93
C CYS A 25 15.24 9.75 11.09
N ARG A 26 16.51 10.17 11.33
CA ARG A 26 16.89 11.58 11.44
C ARG A 26 16.95 12.32 10.09
N ALA A 27 17.15 11.59 8.99
CA ALA A 27 17.27 12.16 7.65
C ALA A 27 15.92 12.22 6.89
N MET A 28 14.89 11.49 7.36
CA MET A 28 13.60 11.41 6.67
C MET A 28 12.78 12.68 6.85
N ASN A 29 12.48 13.35 5.74
CA ASN A 29 11.60 14.53 5.69
C ASN A 29 10.18 14.18 5.22
N TYR A 30 9.95 12.96 4.72
CA TYR A 30 8.66 12.53 4.22
C TYR A 30 7.61 12.47 5.33
N LYS A 31 6.49 13.14 5.10
CA LYS A 31 5.30 13.06 5.96
C LYS A 31 4.12 12.74 5.08
N HIS A 32 3.62 11.53 5.20
CA HIS A 32 2.51 11.04 4.36
C HIS A 32 1.24 11.90 4.45
N ILE A 33 1.05 12.65 5.54
CA ILE A 33 -0.10 13.55 5.72
C ILE A 33 -0.25 14.59 4.60
N TYR A 34 0.83 14.98 3.92
CA TYR A 34 0.76 15.88 2.76
C TYR A 34 0.15 15.20 1.53
N HIS A 35 0.22 13.88 1.44
CA HIS A 35 -0.15 13.06 0.29
C HIS A 35 -1.39 12.20 0.52
N ALA A 36 -1.85 12.10 1.78
CA ALA A 36 -2.94 11.23 2.18
C ALA A 36 -4.23 11.51 1.40
N GLY A 37 -4.77 10.48 0.76
CA GLY A 37 -5.97 10.60 -0.06
C GLY A 37 -5.76 11.20 -1.45
N ASN A 38 -4.51 11.34 -1.92
CA ASN A 38 -4.26 11.67 -3.32
C ASN A 38 -4.64 10.51 -4.26
N PHE A 39 -4.55 10.73 -5.56
CA PHE A 39 -4.92 9.72 -6.56
C PHE A 39 -4.09 8.44 -6.46
N ALA A 40 -2.82 8.54 -6.04
CA ALA A 40 -1.94 7.39 -5.88
C ALA A 40 -2.36 6.51 -4.70
N ASP A 41 -2.73 7.12 -3.56
CA ASP A 41 -3.32 6.41 -2.43
C ASP A 41 -4.63 5.72 -2.82
N VAL A 42 -5.51 6.41 -3.56
CA VAL A 42 -6.77 5.84 -4.02
C VAL A 42 -6.53 4.59 -4.87
N ALA A 43 -5.66 4.68 -5.88
CA ALA A 43 -5.33 3.57 -6.76
C ALA A 43 -4.72 2.38 -6.00
N LYS A 44 -3.72 2.63 -5.15
CA LYS A 44 -3.08 1.62 -4.30
C LYS A 44 -4.08 0.93 -3.38
N HIS A 45 -4.94 1.69 -2.71
CA HIS A 45 -5.91 1.14 -1.76
C HIS A 45 -7.02 0.33 -2.43
N VAL A 46 -7.45 0.70 -3.63
CA VAL A 46 -8.38 -0.10 -4.43
C VAL A 46 -7.78 -1.48 -4.76
N ALA A 47 -6.55 -1.53 -5.23
CA ALA A 47 -5.86 -2.78 -5.51
C ALA A 47 -5.63 -3.62 -4.26
N LEU A 48 -5.23 -2.99 -3.15
CA LEU A 48 -5.06 -3.63 -1.85
C LEU A 48 -6.35 -4.32 -1.39
N LEU A 49 -7.47 -3.61 -1.39
CA LEU A 49 -8.78 -4.14 -0.98
C LEU A 49 -9.23 -5.30 -1.87
N TYR A 50 -9.02 -5.20 -3.19
CA TYR A 50 -9.31 -6.31 -4.10
C TYR A 50 -8.53 -7.58 -3.74
N CYS A 51 -7.24 -7.46 -3.46
CA CYS A 51 -6.42 -8.59 -3.06
C CYS A 51 -6.84 -9.18 -1.70
N LEU A 52 -7.20 -8.33 -0.73
CA LEU A 52 -7.73 -8.76 0.57
C LEU A 52 -9.06 -9.50 0.43
N ASP A 53 -9.97 -9.01 -0.41
CA ASP A 53 -11.25 -9.67 -0.69
C ASP A 53 -11.05 -11.03 -1.37
N ALA A 54 -10.10 -11.15 -2.26
CA ALA A 54 -9.74 -12.43 -2.87
C ALA A 54 -9.18 -13.42 -1.83
N LEU A 55 -8.38 -12.96 -0.87
CA LEU A 55 -7.89 -13.79 0.24
C LEU A 55 -9.03 -14.26 1.14
N LYS A 56 -10.04 -13.44 1.39
CA LYS A 56 -11.21 -13.79 2.22
C LYS A 56 -12.14 -14.84 1.62
N LYS A 57 -12.04 -15.14 0.30
CA LYS A 57 -12.85 -16.18 -0.36
C LYS A 57 -12.59 -17.60 0.21
N LYS A 58 -11.50 -17.80 0.92
CA LYS A 58 -11.19 -19.06 1.64
C LYS A 58 -11.32 -18.86 3.14
N ASP A 59 -11.83 -19.83 3.86
CA ASP A 59 -12.01 -19.76 5.32
C ASP A 59 -10.67 -19.78 6.08
N ALA A 60 -9.64 -20.42 5.52
CA ALA A 60 -8.31 -20.43 6.12
C ALA A 60 -7.79 -19.00 6.35
N GLY A 61 -7.21 -18.75 7.53
CA GLY A 61 -6.60 -17.47 7.87
C GLY A 61 -5.49 -17.08 6.88
N PHE A 62 -5.21 -15.78 6.81
CA PHE A 62 -4.11 -15.24 6.02
C PHE A 62 -3.31 -14.21 6.81
N PHE A 63 -2.13 -13.93 6.30
CA PHE A 63 -1.20 -12.95 6.86
C PHE A 63 -1.07 -11.74 5.94
N VAL A 64 -0.97 -10.53 6.53
CA VAL A 64 -0.63 -9.31 5.79
C VAL A 64 0.57 -8.65 6.45
N LEU A 65 1.55 -8.28 5.62
CA LEU A 65 2.67 -7.42 6.01
C LEU A 65 2.57 -6.10 5.24
N ASP A 66 2.40 -5.00 5.97
CA ASP A 66 2.53 -3.65 5.42
C ASP A 66 3.87 -3.09 5.89
N SER A 67 4.83 -3.02 4.98
CA SER A 67 6.23 -2.74 5.31
C SER A 67 6.53 -1.25 5.53
N HIS A 68 5.62 -0.35 5.11
CA HIS A 68 5.76 1.10 5.25
C HIS A 68 4.41 1.72 5.63
N ALA A 69 3.93 1.36 6.83
CA ALA A 69 2.52 1.47 7.17
C ALA A 69 2.03 2.90 7.49
N GLY A 70 2.91 3.80 7.93
CA GLY A 70 2.49 5.11 8.42
C GLY A 70 1.63 5.03 9.68
N ARG A 71 0.87 6.09 9.96
CA ARG A 71 0.03 6.19 11.16
C ARG A 71 -1.38 5.60 11.05
N GLY A 72 -1.77 5.15 9.88
CA GLY A 72 -3.08 4.52 9.67
C GLY A 72 -4.24 5.47 9.45
N PHE A 73 -4.33 6.62 10.11
CA PHE A 73 -5.37 7.63 9.88
C PHE A 73 -4.76 9.02 9.71
N TYR A 74 -5.28 9.77 8.75
CA TYR A 74 -4.81 11.10 8.41
C TYR A 74 -5.95 12.10 8.47
N ASP A 75 -5.78 13.19 9.25
CA ASP A 75 -6.74 14.28 9.32
C ASP A 75 -6.60 15.16 8.07
N LEU A 76 -7.60 15.12 7.20
CA LEU A 76 -7.62 15.91 5.97
C LEU A 76 -7.88 17.40 6.20
N GLN A 77 -8.24 17.80 7.44
CA GLN A 77 -8.41 19.19 7.85
C GLN A 77 -7.13 19.75 8.49
N ALA A 78 -6.11 18.93 8.71
CA ALA A 78 -4.82 19.40 9.21
C ALA A 78 -4.17 20.41 8.26
N ALA A 79 -3.41 21.35 8.81
CA ALA A 79 -2.74 22.40 8.03
C ALA A 79 -1.82 21.83 6.93
N GLU A 80 -1.14 20.71 7.20
CA GLU A 80 -0.28 20.00 6.26
C GLU A 80 -1.09 19.44 5.06
N ALA A 81 -2.20 18.79 5.31
CA ALA A 81 -3.07 18.23 4.26
C ALA A 81 -3.69 19.37 3.42
N SER A 82 -4.18 20.42 4.08
CA SER A 82 -4.74 21.60 3.40
C SER A 82 -3.71 22.34 2.56
N LYS A 83 -2.44 22.38 3.00
CA LYS A 83 -1.36 23.06 2.28
C LYS A 83 -1.04 22.37 0.94
N SER A 84 -1.09 21.05 0.87
CA SER A 84 -0.85 20.31 -0.38
C SER A 84 -2.07 20.35 -1.31
N GLY A 85 -3.28 20.32 -0.76
CA GLY A 85 -4.54 20.20 -1.50
C GLY A 85 -4.68 18.88 -2.28
N GLU A 86 -3.85 17.87 -2.00
CA GLU A 86 -3.84 16.61 -2.74
C GLU A 86 -5.09 15.77 -2.47
N ALA A 87 -5.59 15.74 -1.23
CA ALA A 87 -6.84 15.08 -0.90
C ALA A 87 -8.05 15.70 -1.61
N GLU A 88 -8.06 17.02 -1.78
CA GLU A 88 -9.13 17.74 -2.50
C GLU A 88 -9.17 17.32 -3.97
N ARG A 89 -7.99 17.24 -4.60
CA ARG A 89 -7.84 16.80 -5.99
C ARG A 89 -7.93 15.28 -6.16
N GLY A 90 -7.82 14.53 -5.08
CA GLY A 90 -7.90 13.06 -5.04
C GLY A 90 -9.27 12.56 -4.57
N ILE A 91 -9.29 11.96 -3.38
CA ILE A 91 -10.46 11.26 -2.83
C ILE A 91 -11.70 12.17 -2.69
N GLN A 92 -11.55 13.46 -2.33
CA GLN A 92 -12.70 14.32 -2.15
C GLN A 92 -13.37 14.61 -3.50
N ARG A 93 -12.58 14.88 -4.56
CA ARG A 93 -13.09 15.04 -5.92
C ARG A 93 -13.76 13.76 -6.42
N LEU A 94 -13.13 12.60 -6.21
CA LEU A 94 -13.70 11.32 -6.63
C LEU A 94 -15.06 11.03 -5.99
N ILE A 95 -15.25 11.38 -4.72
CA ILE A 95 -16.55 11.25 -4.02
C ILE A 95 -17.60 12.21 -4.61
N GLN A 96 -17.19 13.41 -5.02
CA GLN A 96 -18.11 14.42 -5.56
C GLN A 96 -18.61 14.08 -6.98
N THR A 97 -17.73 13.51 -7.80
CA THR A 97 -18.05 13.24 -9.20
C THR A 97 -19.06 12.11 -9.40
N ARG A 98 -19.17 11.19 -8.45
CA ARG A 98 -20.06 10.00 -8.52
C ARG A 98 -19.93 9.18 -9.82
N LEU A 99 -18.83 9.35 -10.55
CA LEU A 99 -18.57 8.66 -11.80
C LEU A 99 -18.04 7.25 -11.53
N GLY A 100 -18.59 6.25 -12.21
CA GLY A 100 -18.06 4.88 -12.22
C GLY A 100 -18.11 4.16 -10.86
N GLU A 101 -19.20 4.28 -10.10
CA GLU A 101 -19.32 3.74 -8.76
C GLU A 101 -19.11 2.22 -8.67
N GLU A 102 -19.55 1.42 -9.66
CA GLU A 102 -19.56 -0.05 -9.53
C GLU A 102 -18.21 -0.68 -9.16
N PRO A 103 -17.09 -0.45 -9.87
CA PRO A 103 -15.83 -1.07 -9.50
C PRO A 103 -15.24 -0.48 -8.20
N LEU A 104 -15.69 0.70 -7.76
CA LEU A 104 -15.19 1.39 -6.57
C LEU A 104 -16.08 1.21 -5.34
N ILE A 105 -17.23 0.52 -5.45
CA ILE A 105 -18.15 0.28 -4.31
C ILE A 105 -17.43 -0.31 -3.08
N PRO A 106 -16.59 -1.37 -3.20
CA PRO A 106 -15.88 -1.92 -2.05
C PRO A 106 -14.95 -0.90 -1.38
N TYR A 107 -14.24 -0.10 -2.19
CA TYR A 107 -13.37 0.96 -1.70
C TYR A 107 -14.15 2.04 -0.95
N PHE A 108 -15.22 2.56 -1.54
CA PHE A 108 -16.06 3.56 -0.87
C PHE A 108 -16.73 3.03 0.39
N ALA A 109 -17.12 1.75 0.43
CA ALA A 109 -17.63 1.12 1.62
C ALA A 109 -16.59 1.07 2.74
N ALA A 110 -15.34 0.68 2.42
CA ALA A 110 -14.23 0.64 3.37
C ALA A 110 -13.90 2.04 3.91
N ILE A 111 -13.85 3.07 3.05
CA ILE A 111 -13.64 4.47 3.47
C ILE A 111 -14.79 4.94 4.36
N ARG A 112 -16.05 4.69 3.99
CA ARG A 112 -17.23 5.08 4.78
C ARG A 112 -17.25 4.43 6.17
N ALA A 113 -16.88 3.18 6.27
CA ALA A 113 -16.84 2.45 7.54
C ALA A 113 -15.80 3.03 8.52
N ARG A 114 -14.78 3.74 8.03
CA ARG A 114 -13.64 4.21 8.84
C ARG A 114 -13.59 5.72 9.07
N ARG A 115 -14.33 6.53 8.30
CA ARG A 115 -14.22 8.00 8.31
C ARG A 115 -15.05 8.73 9.38
N GLY A 116 -15.96 8.06 10.09
CA GLY A 116 -16.98 8.72 10.91
C GLY A 116 -18.02 9.47 10.07
N LYS A 117 -18.71 10.47 10.66
CA LYS A 117 -19.82 11.18 10.01
C LYS A 117 -19.41 12.12 8.85
N ARG A 118 -18.14 12.56 8.79
CA ARG A 118 -17.58 13.42 7.73
C ARG A 118 -16.28 12.83 7.24
N LEU A 119 -15.88 13.14 5.98
CA LEU A 119 -14.56 12.77 5.45
C LEU A 119 -13.48 13.73 6.03
N ALA A 120 -13.45 13.86 7.34
CA ALA A 120 -12.39 14.60 8.01
C ALA A 120 -11.11 13.76 8.14
N ARG A 121 -11.26 12.42 8.17
CA ARG A 121 -10.14 11.49 8.34
C ARG A 121 -10.10 10.51 7.18
N TYR A 122 -8.93 10.33 6.61
CA TYR A 122 -8.66 9.36 5.55
C TYR A 122 -7.94 8.14 6.13
N PRO A 123 -8.42 6.90 5.88
CA PRO A 123 -7.73 5.69 6.31
C PRO A 123 -6.59 5.36 5.36
N GLY A 124 -5.39 5.24 5.89
CA GLY A 124 -4.25 4.66 5.20
C GLY A 124 -4.33 3.13 5.09
N SER A 125 -3.33 2.53 4.45
CA SER A 125 -3.26 1.07 4.25
C SER A 125 -3.46 0.26 5.53
N PRO A 126 -2.82 0.55 6.69
CA PRO A 126 -2.99 -0.29 7.87
C PRO A 126 -4.41 -0.25 8.45
N ALA A 127 -5.10 0.91 8.36
CA ALA A 127 -6.48 1.01 8.80
C ALA A 127 -7.45 0.24 7.88
N LEU A 128 -7.20 0.26 6.55
CA LEU A 128 -7.96 -0.52 5.57
C LEU A 128 -7.73 -2.02 5.74
N ILE A 129 -6.47 -2.44 5.91
CA ILE A 129 -6.11 -3.83 6.19
C ILE A 129 -6.82 -4.29 7.46
N ALA A 130 -6.61 -3.61 8.58
CA ALA A 130 -7.20 -3.95 9.87
C ALA A 130 -8.73 -4.07 9.81
N GLY A 131 -9.39 -3.19 9.04
CA GLY A 131 -10.83 -3.25 8.80
C GLY A 131 -11.31 -4.40 7.95
N SER A 132 -10.42 -5.05 7.24
CA SER A 132 -10.71 -6.19 6.36
C SER A 132 -10.44 -7.55 7.02
N LEU A 133 -9.69 -7.58 8.14
CA LEU A 133 -9.31 -8.82 8.81
C LEU A 133 -10.48 -9.48 9.53
N ARG A 134 -10.51 -10.81 9.48
CA ARG A 134 -11.39 -11.68 10.27
C ARG A 134 -10.64 -12.14 11.55
N PRO A 135 -11.31 -12.72 12.55
CA PRO A 135 -10.66 -13.18 13.79
C PRO A 135 -9.47 -14.13 13.59
N GLN A 136 -9.51 -14.96 12.54
CA GLN A 136 -8.44 -15.90 12.20
C GLN A 136 -7.27 -15.27 11.42
N ASP A 137 -7.43 -14.05 10.90
CA ASP A 137 -6.42 -13.38 10.10
C ASP A 137 -5.42 -12.61 10.97
N ARG A 138 -4.23 -12.33 10.43
CA ARG A 138 -3.15 -11.64 11.14
C ARG A 138 -2.48 -10.59 10.24
N ALA A 139 -2.12 -9.44 10.83
CA ALA A 139 -1.29 -8.46 10.14
C ALA A 139 -0.16 -7.93 11.02
N VAL A 140 0.92 -7.55 10.37
CA VAL A 140 2.03 -6.78 10.94
C VAL A 140 2.18 -5.50 10.12
N PHE A 141 2.16 -4.39 10.82
CA PHE A 141 2.39 -3.06 10.29
C PHE A 141 3.76 -2.58 10.73
N VAL A 142 4.59 -2.16 9.80
CA VAL A 142 5.96 -1.73 10.08
C VAL A 142 6.10 -0.27 9.70
N GLU A 143 6.60 0.52 10.64
CA GLU A 143 6.82 1.95 10.46
C GLU A 143 8.12 2.35 11.12
N LEU A 144 9.00 3.00 10.34
CA LEU A 144 10.31 3.42 10.83
C LEU A 144 10.23 4.57 11.82
N MET A 145 9.25 5.48 11.64
CA MET A 145 9.08 6.67 12.47
C MET A 145 8.30 6.33 13.76
N PRO A 146 8.94 6.40 14.96
CA PRO A 146 8.30 5.99 16.20
C PRO A 146 7.02 6.77 16.55
N ALA A 147 6.93 8.04 16.15
CA ALA A 147 5.75 8.87 16.39
C ALA A 147 4.54 8.38 15.58
N GLU A 148 4.76 8.05 14.29
CA GLU A 148 3.74 7.53 13.37
C GLU A 148 3.28 6.13 13.82
N ALA A 149 4.23 5.24 14.12
CA ALA A 149 3.93 3.90 14.62
C ALA A 149 3.09 3.91 15.91
N ARG A 150 3.45 4.76 16.88
CA ARG A 150 2.67 4.90 18.13
C ARG A 150 1.28 5.49 17.89
N ALA A 151 1.12 6.40 16.94
CA ALA A 151 -0.19 6.93 16.57
C ALA A 151 -1.05 5.81 15.97
N GLY A 152 -0.53 5.03 15.03
CA GLY A 152 -1.20 3.87 14.44
C GLY A 152 -1.61 2.84 15.49
N ALA A 153 -0.70 2.46 16.38
CA ALA A 153 -0.97 1.47 17.42
C ALA A 153 -2.10 1.86 18.38
N ARG A 154 -2.36 3.17 18.55
CA ARG A 154 -3.44 3.67 19.43
C ARG A 154 -4.80 3.72 18.76
N GLU A 155 -4.83 3.89 17.44
CA GLU A 155 -6.05 4.23 16.71
C GLU A 155 -6.59 3.10 15.84
N ILE A 156 -5.73 2.11 15.50
CA ILE A 156 -6.12 1.01 14.62
C ILE A 156 -6.74 -0.11 15.43
N GLU A 157 -8.00 -0.42 15.14
CA GLU A 157 -8.74 -1.53 15.69
C GLU A 157 -8.99 -2.60 14.61
N SER A 158 -9.02 -3.87 15.02
CA SER A 158 -9.22 -5.00 14.12
C SER A 158 -9.94 -6.15 14.80
N ALA A 159 -10.73 -6.92 14.04
CA ALA A 159 -11.25 -8.21 14.48
C ALA A 159 -10.16 -9.29 14.50
N GLY A 160 -9.17 -9.18 13.61
CA GLY A 160 -8.00 -10.05 13.55
C GLY A 160 -6.87 -9.61 14.48
N ARG A 161 -5.79 -10.39 14.48
CA ARG A 161 -4.60 -10.10 15.28
C ARG A 161 -3.69 -9.12 14.55
N ILE A 162 -3.42 -7.96 15.14
CA ILE A 162 -2.54 -6.94 14.56
C ILE A 162 -1.34 -6.65 15.48
N ARG A 163 -0.21 -6.29 14.86
CA ARG A 163 0.98 -5.74 15.54
C ARG A 163 1.49 -4.55 14.76
N MET A 164 1.95 -3.52 15.50
CA MET A 164 2.69 -2.39 14.95
C MET A 164 4.13 -2.50 15.45
N GLU A 165 5.09 -2.54 14.51
CA GLU A 165 6.52 -2.63 14.79
C GLU A 165 7.22 -1.35 14.37
N ILE A 166 8.20 -0.92 15.20
CA ILE A 166 9.08 0.21 14.87
C ILE A 166 10.37 -0.39 14.33
N GLU A 167 10.44 -0.54 13.00
CA GLU A 167 11.54 -1.24 12.33
C GLU A 167 11.69 -0.70 10.89
N ASP A 168 12.81 -1.04 10.26
CA ASP A 168 13.00 -0.86 8.81
C ASP A 168 12.11 -1.81 8.02
N GLY A 169 11.34 -1.26 7.05
CA GLY A 169 10.36 -2.02 6.27
C GLY A 169 10.99 -3.15 5.44
N TYR A 170 12.20 -2.97 4.94
CA TYR A 170 12.90 -4.01 4.18
C TYR A 170 13.49 -5.10 5.07
N ALA A 171 13.97 -4.75 6.25
CA ALA A 171 14.38 -5.72 7.26
C ALA A 171 13.21 -6.60 7.72
N ALA A 172 12.02 -6.00 7.85
CA ALA A 172 10.80 -6.71 8.20
C ALA A 172 10.40 -7.79 7.19
N LEU A 173 10.64 -7.59 5.89
CA LEU A 173 10.43 -8.64 4.89
C LEU A 173 11.22 -9.91 5.21
N LYS A 174 12.44 -9.74 5.73
CA LYS A 174 13.28 -10.87 6.16
C LYS A 174 12.78 -11.50 7.45
N ALA A 175 12.28 -10.72 8.39
CA ALA A 175 11.88 -11.17 9.72
C ALA A 175 10.53 -11.91 9.72
N PHE A 176 9.57 -11.47 8.89
CA PHE A 176 8.19 -11.95 8.93
C PHE A 176 7.81 -12.91 7.81
N LEU A 177 8.68 -13.13 6.81
CA LEU A 177 8.39 -14.05 5.68
C LEU A 177 9.31 -15.28 5.69
N PRO A 178 8.80 -16.48 5.37
CA PRO A 178 7.40 -16.79 5.08
C PRO A 178 6.54 -16.79 6.35
N PRO A 179 5.23 -16.42 6.27
CA PRO A 179 4.34 -16.47 7.42
C PRO A 179 3.88 -17.92 7.72
N GLU A 180 3.45 -18.14 8.97
CA GLU A 180 2.90 -19.44 9.42
C GLU A 180 1.66 -19.84 8.62
N GLU A 181 0.84 -18.87 8.24
CA GLU A 181 -0.39 -19.05 7.46
C GLU A 181 -0.13 -19.56 6.04
N ARG A 182 1.11 -19.43 5.55
CA ARG A 182 1.56 -19.78 4.20
C ARG A 182 0.77 -19.17 3.05
N ARG A 183 -0.16 -18.27 3.34
CA ARG A 183 -0.94 -17.50 2.39
C ARG A 183 -1.15 -16.08 2.93
N GLY A 184 -1.20 -15.10 2.03
CA GLY A 184 -1.35 -13.70 2.42
C GLY A 184 -0.76 -12.72 1.41
N LEU A 185 -0.51 -11.51 1.89
CA LEU A 185 -0.13 -10.37 1.08
C LEU A 185 0.99 -9.56 1.76
N VAL A 186 1.89 -9.03 0.95
CA VAL A 186 2.86 -8.00 1.35
C VAL A 186 2.58 -6.74 0.56
N LEU A 187 2.44 -5.60 1.27
CA LEU A 187 2.44 -4.27 0.68
C LEU A 187 3.80 -3.62 0.93
N ILE A 188 4.44 -3.14 -0.15
CA ILE A 188 5.71 -2.42 -0.11
C ILE A 188 5.49 -1.05 -0.76
N ASP A 189 5.44 -0.01 0.07
CA ASP A 189 5.09 1.36 -0.33
C ASP A 189 6.09 2.36 0.27
N PRO A 190 7.36 2.35 -0.19
CA PRO A 190 8.40 3.19 0.38
C PRO A 190 8.23 4.67 -0.04
N PRO A 191 8.83 5.63 0.70
CA PRO A 191 8.67 7.07 0.45
C PRO A 191 9.39 7.60 -0.80
N TYR A 192 10.26 6.81 -1.44
CA TYR A 192 11.06 7.23 -2.61
C TYR A 192 11.83 8.55 -2.42
N GLU A 193 12.37 8.78 -1.23
CA GLU A 193 13.28 9.90 -0.94
C GLU A 193 14.70 9.66 -1.47
N SER A 194 15.12 8.40 -1.56
CA SER A 194 16.43 8.01 -2.07
C SER A 194 16.38 7.71 -3.56
N LEU A 195 17.44 8.07 -4.29
CA LEU A 195 17.61 7.68 -5.70
C LEU A 195 17.79 6.16 -5.86
N ASP A 196 18.28 5.48 -4.83
CA ASP A 196 18.49 4.03 -4.81
C ASP A 196 17.26 3.24 -4.30
N GLU A 197 16.17 3.91 -3.94
CA GLU A 197 14.99 3.28 -3.33
C GLU A 197 14.45 2.12 -4.16
N LEU A 198 14.27 2.33 -5.47
CA LEU A 198 13.83 1.26 -6.37
C LEU A 198 14.76 0.04 -6.34
N LYS A 199 16.08 0.26 -6.32
CA LYS A 199 17.07 -0.82 -6.26
C LYS A 199 16.97 -1.59 -4.95
N THR A 200 16.87 -0.88 -3.83
CA THR A 200 16.71 -1.45 -2.49
C THR A 200 15.44 -2.28 -2.39
N MET A 201 14.31 -1.71 -2.85
CA MET A 201 13.03 -2.40 -2.89
C MET A 201 13.08 -3.68 -3.73
N LEU A 202 13.64 -3.63 -4.94
CA LEU A 202 13.74 -4.79 -5.83
C LEU A 202 14.60 -5.90 -5.23
N GLN A 203 15.72 -5.55 -4.58
CA GLN A 203 16.56 -6.53 -3.91
C GLN A 203 15.83 -7.19 -2.74
N ALA A 204 15.21 -6.39 -1.87
CA ALA A 204 14.47 -6.88 -0.72
C ALA A 204 13.26 -7.76 -1.14
N PHE A 205 12.56 -7.34 -2.19
CA PHE A 205 11.47 -8.12 -2.79
C PHE A 205 11.95 -9.46 -3.36
N ALA A 206 13.04 -9.47 -4.16
CA ALA A 206 13.57 -10.70 -4.74
C ALA A 206 13.98 -11.71 -3.65
N ASP A 207 14.58 -11.22 -2.56
CA ASP A 207 14.93 -12.04 -1.41
C ASP A 207 13.70 -12.58 -0.67
N ALA A 208 12.66 -11.78 -0.53
CA ALA A 208 11.38 -12.16 0.06
C ALA A 208 10.64 -13.20 -0.79
N TYR A 209 10.59 -12.97 -2.11
CA TYR A 209 9.95 -13.88 -3.06
C TYR A 209 10.62 -15.26 -3.07
N ARG A 210 11.95 -15.34 -3.07
CA ARG A 210 12.68 -16.62 -2.99
C ARG A 210 12.27 -17.44 -1.77
N ARG A 211 11.96 -16.80 -0.64
CA ARG A 211 11.52 -17.47 0.60
C ARG A 211 10.03 -17.79 0.60
N TRP A 212 9.23 -16.98 -0.08
CA TRP A 212 7.78 -17.13 -0.10
C TRP A 212 7.17 -16.88 -1.49
N PRO A 213 7.43 -17.77 -2.47
CA PRO A 213 7.02 -17.55 -3.86
C PRO A 213 5.50 -17.58 -4.10
N SER A 214 4.71 -18.05 -3.14
CA SER A 214 3.24 -18.12 -3.23
C SER A 214 2.51 -16.89 -2.65
N GLY A 215 3.21 -15.95 -2.03
CA GLY A 215 2.64 -14.73 -1.48
C GLY A 215 2.18 -13.77 -2.58
N ILE A 216 1.16 -12.97 -2.29
CA ILE A 216 0.81 -11.82 -3.12
C ILE A 216 1.71 -10.68 -2.70
N PHE A 217 2.40 -10.04 -3.66
CA PHE A 217 3.21 -8.85 -3.38
C PHE A 217 2.64 -7.67 -4.15
N LEU A 218 2.38 -6.58 -3.45
CA LEU A 218 1.99 -5.28 -4.00
C LEU A 218 3.15 -4.31 -3.78
N MET A 219 3.74 -3.79 -4.84
CA MET A 219 4.87 -2.87 -4.79
C MET A 219 4.51 -1.60 -5.53
N TRP A 220 4.38 -0.52 -4.76
CA TRP A 220 4.08 0.78 -5.33
C TRP A 220 5.34 1.45 -5.90
N TYR A 221 5.18 2.21 -6.98
CA TYR A 221 6.22 3.08 -7.53
C TYR A 221 5.61 4.36 -8.12
N PRO A 222 6.31 5.52 -8.00
CA PRO A 222 5.87 6.76 -8.62
C PRO A 222 6.11 6.71 -10.13
N ILE A 223 5.20 7.30 -10.92
CA ILE A 223 5.41 7.58 -12.34
C ILE A 223 5.65 9.08 -12.48
N ARG A 224 6.86 9.46 -12.91
CA ARG A 224 7.29 10.85 -13.10
C ARG A 224 7.51 11.19 -14.58
N SER A 225 7.80 10.18 -15.41
CA SER A 225 7.97 10.29 -16.86
C SER A 225 7.84 8.93 -17.54
N ALA A 226 7.58 8.90 -18.85
CA ALA A 226 7.55 7.67 -19.64
C ALA A 226 8.86 6.88 -19.56
N SER A 227 10.00 7.54 -19.62
CA SER A 227 11.31 6.89 -19.54
C SER A 227 11.56 6.25 -18.17
N GLN A 228 11.18 6.92 -17.08
CA GLN A 228 11.31 6.36 -15.74
C GLN A 228 10.36 5.16 -15.55
N ARG A 229 9.13 5.22 -16.04
CA ARG A 229 8.16 4.12 -16.03
C ARG A 229 8.72 2.90 -16.78
N THR A 230 9.19 3.09 -18.01
CA THR A 230 9.80 2.01 -18.83
C THR A 230 11.00 1.38 -18.11
N MET A 231 11.85 2.18 -17.49
CA MET A 231 12.98 1.68 -16.70
C MET A 231 12.54 0.85 -15.50
N VAL A 232 11.47 1.27 -14.79
CA VAL A 232 10.91 0.51 -13.66
C VAL A 232 10.40 -0.85 -14.13
N HIS A 233 9.60 -0.90 -15.20
CA HIS A 233 9.10 -2.15 -15.78
C HIS A 233 10.24 -3.08 -16.20
N ALA A 234 11.24 -2.56 -16.93
CA ALA A 234 12.40 -3.36 -17.35
C ALA A 234 13.18 -3.96 -16.16
N ARG A 235 13.30 -3.22 -15.05
CA ARG A 235 13.96 -3.74 -13.84
C ARG A 235 13.17 -4.83 -13.15
N PHE A 236 11.83 -4.74 -13.10
CA PHE A 236 10.99 -5.82 -12.62
C PHE A 236 11.06 -7.07 -13.52
N GLU A 237 10.99 -6.88 -14.84
CA GLU A 237 11.09 -7.97 -15.81
C GLU A 237 12.43 -8.72 -15.71
N ALA A 238 13.53 -7.97 -15.49
CA ALA A 238 14.87 -8.54 -15.30
C ALA A 238 14.99 -9.47 -14.08
N LEU A 239 14.09 -9.43 -13.11
CA LEU A 239 14.03 -10.38 -11.99
C LEU A 239 13.60 -11.78 -12.43
N ARG A 240 13.01 -11.92 -13.64
CA ARG A 240 12.53 -13.21 -14.20
C ARG A 240 11.57 -13.95 -13.27
N ILE A 241 10.78 -13.22 -12.49
CA ILE A 241 9.74 -13.77 -11.63
C ILE A 241 8.44 -13.88 -12.45
N PRO A 242 7.74 -15.04 -12.44
CA PRO A 242 6.50 -15.21 -13.18
C PRO A 242 5.32 -14.49 -12.52
N LYS A 243 4.20 -14.37 -13.25
CA LYS A 243 2.92 -13.85 -12.75
C LYS A 243 3.01 -12.43 -12.21
N MET A 244 3.71 -11.56 -12.91
CA MET A 244 3.68 -10.13 -12.63
C MET A 244 2.61 -9.42 -13.48
N LEU A 245 1.82 -8.60 -12.81
CA LEU A 245 0.85 -7.68 -13.40
C LEU A 245 1.23 -6.27 -12.97
N PHE A 246 1.31 -5.32 -13.89
CA PHE A 246 1.37 -3.91 -13.51
C PHE A 246 0.02 -3.23 -13.70
N ALA A 247 -0.26 -2.25 -12.85
CA ALA A 247 -1.42 -1.37 -12.94
C ALA A 247 -0.95 0.07 -12.77
N ASP A 248 -0.96 0.82 -13.86
CA ASP A 248 -0.51 2.19 -13.94
C ASP A 248 -1.68 3.13 -14.17
N LEU A 249 -1.74 4.18 -13.37
CA LEU A 249 -2.68 5.28 -13.47
C LEU A 249 -1.91 6.59 -13.53
N ALA A 250 -1.95 7.29 -14.65
CA ALA A 250 -1.43 8.65 -14.77
C ALA A 250 -2.60 9.63 -14.92
N ILE A 251 -2.57 10.71 -14.15
CA ILE A 251 -3.56 11.80 -14.22
C ILE A 251 -3.01 13.03 -14.94
N HIS A 252 -1.72 13.01 -15.26
CA HIS A 252 -1.03 14.02 -16.05
C HIS A 252 -0.27 13.33 -17.21
N PRO A 253 -0.02 14.03 -18.32
CA PRO A 253 0.88 13.53 -19.34
C PRO A 253 2.28 13.24 -18.78
N ASP A 254 2.99 12.31 -19.38
CA ASP A 254 4.33 11.90 -18.94
C ASP A 254 5.40 13.02 -19.03
N ASP A 255 5.14 14.06 -19.80
CA ASP A 255 6.00 15.24 -20.00
C ASP A 255 5.51 16.51 -19.28
N ALA A 256 4.53 16.39 -18.41
CA ALA A 256 3.90 17.52 -17.73
C ALA A 256 4.83 18.32 -16.82
N GLY A 257 6.04 17.81 -16.53
CA GLY A 257 7.00 18.48 -15.63
C GLY A 257 6.56 18.55 -14.17
N VAL A 258 5.54 17.74 -13.77
CA VAL A 258 5.05 17.65 -12.40
C VAL A 258 5.84 16.59 -11.62
N GLY A 259 5.94 16.76 -10.30
CA GLY A 259 6.69 15.84 -9.44
C GLY A 259 6.16 14.41 -9.45
N LEU A 260 4.83 14.23 -9.55
CA LEU A 260 4.13 12.94 -9.61
C LEU A 260 3.07 13.00 -10.70
N ALA A 261 3.36 12.42 -11.87
CA ALA A 261 2.43 12.39 -13.00
C ALA A 261 1.44 11.20 -12.89
N GLY A 262 1.90 10.10 -12.31
CA GLY A 262 1.11 8.89 -12.17
C GLY A 262 1.55 8.01 -11.00
N SER A 263 0.79 6.97 -10.79
CA SER A 263 0.95 5.94 -9.75
C SER A 263 1.00 4.56 -10.40
N GLY A 264 2.07 3.82 -10.19
CA GLY A 264 2.20 2.45 -10.64
C GLY A 264 2.17 1.46 -9.49
N LEU A 265 1.61 0.30 -9.74
CA LEU A 265 1.59 -0.82 -8.80
C LEU A 265 1.99 -2.10 -9.52
N MET A 266 3.09 -2.72 -9.07
CA MET A 266 3.47 -4.06 -9.51
C MET A 266 2.86 -5.09 -8.57
N ILE A 267 2.15 -6.06 -9.14
CA ILE A 267 1.47 -7.13 -8.39
C ILE A 267 2.05 -8.47 -8.82
N VAL A 268 2.60 -9.21 -7.88
CA VAL A 268 3.06 -10.58 -8.10
C VAL A 268 2.05 -11.55 -7.52
N ASN A 269 1.76 -12.63 -8.25
CA ASN A 269 0.68 -13.57 -7.97
C ASN A 269 -0.70 -12.86 -7.85
N PRO A 270 -1.09 -12.03 -8.82
CA PRO A 270 -2.38 -11.34 -8.77
C PRO A 270 -3.52 -12.34 -8.63
N PRO A 271 -4.57 -12.02 -7.86
CA PRO A 271 -5.78 -12.84 -7.82
C PRO A 271 -6.43 -12.93 -9.21
N TYR A 272 -7.20 -13.99 -9.43
CA TYR A 272 -7.93 -14.18 -10.68
C TYR A 272 -8.87 -12.98 -10.96
N GLY A 273 -8.84 -12.46 -12.20
CA GLY A 273 -9.64 -11.31 -12.64
C GLY A 273 -9.08 -9.95 -12.17
N ALA A 274 -7.85 -9.91 -11.62
CA ALA A 274 -7.24 -8.66 -11.17
C ALA A 274 -7.00 -7.68 -12.30
N ASP A 275 -6.64 -8.16 -13.48
CA ASP A 275 -6.42 -7.36 -14.69
C ASP A 275 -7.69 -6.61 -15.12
N GLU A 276 -8.80 -7.32 -15.27
CA GLU A 276 -10.09 -6.73 -15.66
C GLU A 276 -10.62 -5.76 -14.60
N TYR A 277 -10.59 -6.18 -13.31
CA TYR A 277 -11.08 -5.35 -12.23
C TYR A 277 -10.27 -4.06 -12.08
N LEU A 278 -8.93 -4.17 -12.06
CA LEU A 278 -8.07 -3.00 -11.88
C LEU A 278 -8.14 -2.05 -13.07
N HIS A 279 -8.26 -2.56 -14.29
CA HIS A 279 -8.47 -1.71 -15.47
C HIS A 279 -9.76 -0.90 -15.34
N ALA A 280 -10.89 -1.54 -14.99
CA ALA A 280 -12.16 -0.87 -14.80
C ALA A 280 -12.12 0.15 -13.64
N ALA A 281 -11.54 -0.25 -12.50
CA ALA A 281 -11.45 0.60 -11.32
C ALA A 281 -10.54 1.82 -11.57
N TYR A 282 -9.39 1.63 -12.22
CA TYR A 282 -8.48 2.72 -12.53
C TYR A 282 -9.04 3.66 -13.59
N ALA A 283 -9.78 3.13 -14.57
CA ALA A 283 -10.53 3.96 -15.52
C ALA A 283 -11.58 4.84 -14.82
N ALA A 284 -12.28 4.29 -13.82
CA ALA A 284 -13.25 5.07 -13.04
C ALA A 284 -12.55 6.14 -12.16
N ILE A 285 -11.39 5.82 -11.55
CA ILE A 285 -10.59 6.80 -10.82
C ILE A 285 -10.11 7.90 -11.75
N HIS A 286 -9.56 7.53 -12.91
CA HIS A 286 -9.08 8.48 -13.93
C HIS A 286 -10.20 9.43 -14.36
N ALA A 287 -11.35 8.91 -14.74
CA ALA A 287 -12.50 9.71 -15.15
C ALA A 287 -12.99 10.68 -14.06
N GLY A 288 -12.89 10.27 -12.78
CA GLY A 288 -13.32 11.08 -11.65
C GLY A 288 -12.30 12.14 -11.21
N ILE A 289 -11.00 11.91 -11.42
CA ILE A 289 -9.92 12.74 -10.85
C ILE A 289 -9.16 13.52 -11.93
N ALA A 290 -8.87 12.93 -13.10
CA ALA A 290 -8.09 13.60 -14.13
C ALA A 290 -8.74 14.91 -14.60
N ALA A 291 -7.90 15.92 -14.82
CA ALA A 291 -8.33 17.17 -15.39
C ALA A 291 -8.27 17.05 -16.92
N ALA A 292 -9.42 17.07 -17.59
CA ALA A 292 -9.53 16.87 -19.03
C ALA A 292 -9.06 15.48 -19.50
N ALA A 293 -8.88 15.26 -20.80
CA ALA A 293 -8.44 13.97 -21.37
C ALA A 293 -6.93 13.75 -21.27
N SER A 294 -6.31 14.12 -20.12
CA SER A 294 -4.87 13.98 -19.89
C SER A 294 -4.55 12.74 -19.06
N GLY A 295 -3.40 12.13 -19.30
CA GLY A 295 -2.98 10.91 -18.60
C GLY A 295 -3.46 9.63 -19.28
N TYR A 296 -3.36 8.51 -18.57
CA TYR A 296 -3.74 7.19 -19.09
C TYR A 296 -4.00 6.17 -17.98
N VAL A 297 -4.60 5.07 -18.35
CA VAL A 297 -4.70 3.85 -17.55
C VAL A 297 -4.13 2.69 -18.36
N GLU A 298 -3.21 1.95 -17.77
CA GLU A 298 -2.66 0.75 -18.38
C GLU A 298 -2.53 -0.35 -17.33
N VAL A 299 -3.20 -1.48 -17.58
CA VAL A 299 -3.11 -2.68 -16.73
C VAL A 299 -2.80 -3.84 -17.62
N ALA A 300 -1.63 -4.45 -17.43
CA ALA A 300 -1.19 -5.54 -18.27
C ALA A 300 -0.24 -6.50 -17.53
N ARG A 301 -0.13 -7.72 -18.05
CA ARG A 301 0.84 -8.69 -17.57
C ARG A 301 2.24 -8.34 -18.05
N LEU A 302 3.16 -8.16 -17.11
CA LEU A 302 4.56 -7.93 -17.40
C LEU A 302 5.30 -9.25 -17.68
N THR A 303 4.96 -10.30 -16.93
CA THR A 303 5.56 -11.63 -17.10
C THR A 303 4.48 -12.72 -17.20
N PRO A 304 4.76 -13.80 -17.94
CA PRO A 304 3.80 -14.89 -18.13
C PRO A 304 3.53 -15.67 -16.84
N GLU A 305 2.51 -16.54 -16.86
CA GLU A 305 2.15 -17.46 -15.78
C GLU A 305 3.30 -18.45 -15.43
N ARG A 306 4.12 -18.79 -16.41
CA ARG A 306 5.33 -19.61 -16.27
C ARG A 306 6.44 -19.02 -17.12
N MET A 307 7.62 -18.86 -16.55
CA MET A 307 8.79 -18.48 -17.34
C MET A 307 9.19 -19.67 -18.23
N ALA A 308 9.59 -19.38 -19.47
CA ALA A 308 10.22 -20.38 -20.32
C ALA A 308 11.51 -20.87 -19.65
N GLN A 309 11.71 -22.20 -19.67
CA GLN A 309 12.92 -22.84 -19.13
C GLN A 309 14.15 -22.47 -19.96
#